data_fe64ab9cdb753b8f5997e27a7a56d70e
#
_entry.id   fe64ab9cdb753b8f5997e27a7a56d70e
#
_cell.length_a   1.000
_cell.length_b   1.000
_cell.length_c   1.000
_cell.angle_alpha   90.00
_cell.angle_beta   90.00
_cell.angle_gamma   90.00
#
_symmetry.space_group_name_H-M   'P 1'
#
loop_
_entity.id
_entity.type
_entity.pdbx_description
1 polymer ?
#
loop_
_entity_poly.entity_id
_entity_poly.type
_entity_poly.pdbx_seq_one_letter_code
_entity_poly.pdbx_strand_id
1 'polypeptide(L)'
;AMETGRTEAEKGRENVAATGEGFSEILAMIRRIQENAGSIKATMDDLGQRAEKIDTATGEIHDAASKVASESQTVSAATEEQAAGMEEIAASSRGLSDMAHELNTAAAKFKT
;
A
#
# COMPACT_ATOMS: atom_id res chain seq x y z
N ALA A 1 20.02 63.97 46.16
CA ALA A 1 21.07 63.13 45.53
C ALA A 1 21.04 61.69 46.02
N MET A 2 20.76 61.41 47.30
CA MET A 2 20.61 60.05 47.84
C MET A 2 19.36 59.36 47.38
N GLU A 3 18.25 60.08 47.20
CA GLU A 3 16.98 59.49 46.68
C GLU A 3 17.09 59.08 45.22
N THR A 4 17.79 59.84 44.38
CA THR A 4 18.04 59.50 42.96
C THR A 4 18.90 58.29 42.85
N GLY A 5 19.94 58.11 43.63
CA GLY A 5 20.80 56.95 43.66
C GLY A 5 20.05 55.67 44.11
N ARG A 6 19.16 55.81 45.09
CA ARG A 6 18.32 54.71 45.58
C ARG A 6 17.31 54.27 44.52
N THR A 7 16.68 55.21 43.82
CA THR A 7 15.74 54.93 42.74
C THR A 7 16.42 54.21 41.55
N GLU A 8 17.61 54.66 41.16
CA GLU A 8 18.43 54.04 40.12
C GLU A 8 18.89 52.66 40.52
N ALA A 9 19.24 52.43 41.79
CA ALA A 9 19.59 51.10 42.30
C ALA A 9 18.40 50.13 42.28
N GLU A 10 17.19 50.60 42.61
CA GLU A 10 15.97 49.84 42.55
C GLU A 10 15.62 49.48 41.11
N LYS A 11 15.71 50.41 40.15
CA LYS A 11 15.55 50.16 38.72
C LYS A 11 16.56 49.15 38.19
N GLY A 12 17.81 49.27 38.59
CA GLY A 12 18.84 48.31 38.25
C GLY A 12 18.52 46.90 38.76
N ARG A 13 18.00 46.82 39.99
CA ARG A 13 17.60 45.56 40.61
C ARG A 13 16.42 44.94 39.90
N GLU A 14 15.42 45.73 39.51
CA GLU A 14 14.28 45.28 38.70
C GLU A 14 14.71 44.79 37.31
N ASN A 15 15.63 45.50 36.66
CA ASN A 15 16.17 45.11 35.36
C ASN A 15 16.95 43.80 35.45
N VAL A 16 17.73 43.59 36.47
CA VAL A 16 18.46 42.34 36.72
C VAL A 16 17.47 41.19 36.96
N ALA A 17 16.43 41.43 37.76
CA ALA A 17 15.39 40.41 37.99
C ALA A 17 14.63 40.05 36.70
N ALA A 18 14.24 41.06 35.90
CA ALA A 18 13.59 40.84 34.60
C ALA A 18 14.49 40.08 33.61
N THR A 19 15.77 40.40 33.58
CA THR A 19 16.77 39.70 32.78
C THR A 19 16.91 38.24 33.22
N GLY A 20 16.93 37.98 34.53
CA GLY A 20 16.98 36.64 35.11
C GLY A 20 15.76 35.82 34.74
N GLU A 21 14.57 36.41 34.78
CA GLU A 21 13.33 35.78 34.33
C GLU A 21 13.39 35.44 32.83
N GLY A 22 13.88 36.37 32.01
CA GLY A 22 14.08 36.15 30.57
C GLY A 22 15.01 34.98 30.29
N PHE A 23 16.12 34.88 31.00
CA PHE A 23 17.02 33.72 30.88
C PHE A 23 16.38 32.43 31.33
N SER A 24 15.57 32.46 32.37
CA SER A 24 14.81 31.27 32.82
C SER A 24 13.82 30.79 31.77
N GLU A 25 13.12 31.72 31.11
CA GLU A 25 12.22 31.40 30.00
C GLU A 25 12.96 30.79 28.79
N ILE A 26 14.14 31.35 28.45
CA ILE A 26 15.01 30.83 27.40
C ILE A 26 15.44 29.40 27.71
N LEU A 27 15.85 29.11 28.94
CA LEU A 27 16.21 27.77 29.38
C LEU A 27 15.03 26.80 29.27
N ALA A 28 13.83 27.24 29.63
CA ALA A 28 12.61 26.44 29.47
C ALA A 28 12.32 26.14 28.00
N MET A 29 12.49 27.14 27.14
CA MET A 29 12.34 26.95 25.68
C MET A 29 13.37 25.96 25.10
N ILE A 30 14.62 26.05 25.55
CA ILE A 30 15.70 25.15 25.15
C ILE A 30 15.35 23.69 25.53
N ARG A 31 14.84 23.50 26.76
CA ARG A 31 14.38 22.14 27.19
C ARG A 31 13.26 21.62 26.31
N ARG A 32 12.28 22.45 25.97
CA ARG A 32 11.19 22.08 25.04
C ARG A 32 11.72 21.74 23.66
N ILE A 33 12.70 22.48 23.16
CA ILE A 33 13.36 22.18 21.88
C ILE A 33 14.06 20.82 21.96
N GLN A 34 14.75 20.52 23.04
CA GLN A 34 15.41 19.22 23.24
C GLN A 34 14.41 18.06 23.28
N GLU A 35 13.30 18.25 23.99
CA GLU A 35 12.21 17.25 24.05
C GLU A 35 11.58 17.03 22.68
N ASN A 36 11.30 18.12 21.95
CA ASN A 36 10.78 18.05 20.59
C ASN A 36 11.76 17.36 19.63
N ALA A 37 13.03 17.67 19.74
CA ALA A 37 14.06 17.00 18.93
C ALA A 37 14.14 15.51 19.22
N GLY A 38 14.00 15.11 20.48
CA GLY A 38 13.90 13.70 20.88
C GLY A 38 12.68 13.00 20.27
N SER A 39 11.53 13.67 20.30
CA SER A 39 10.30 13.15 19.68
C SER A 39 10.41 13.04 18.18
N ILE A 40 11.03 14.02 17.52
CA ILE A 40 11.28 13.99 16.07
C ILE A 40 12.20 12.81 15.73
N LYS A 41 13.24 12.59 16.49
CA LYS A 41 14.15 11.46 16.28
C LYS A 41 13.40 10.12 16.38
N ALA A 42 12.60 9.94 17.42
CA ALA A 42 11.78 8.73 17.58
C ALA A 42 10.81 8.52 16.40
N THR A 43 10.18 9.60 15.92
CA THR A 43 9.30 9.56 14.75
C THR A 43 10.08 9.19 13.48
N MET A 44 11.28 9.72 13.30
CA MET A 44 12.14 9.39 12.15
C MET A 44 12.58 7.93 12.17
N ASP A 45 12.90 7.38 13.34
CA ASP A 45 13.24 5.97 13.50
C ASP A 45 12.04 5.06 13.15
N ASP A 46 10.83 5.41 13.64
CA ASP A 46 9.60 4.70 13.28
C ASP A 46 9.30 4.79 11.78
N LEU A 47 9.50 5.98 11.20
CA LEU A 47 9.32 6.18 9.75
C LEU A 47 10.29 5.31 8.94
N GLY A 48 11.53 5.20 9.37
CA GLY A 48 12.53 4.31 8.76
C GLY A 48 12.06 2.85 8.76
N GLN A 49 11.60 2.35 9.90
CA GLN A 49 11.07 0.99 10.02
C GLN A 49 9.83 0.76 9.14
N ARG A 50 8.96 1.75 9.04
CA ARG A 50 7.78 1.68 8.16
C ARG A 50 8.18 1.66 6.69
N ALA A 51 9.19 2.43 6.31
CA ALA A 51 9.72 2.44 4.94
C ALA A 51 10.27 1.06 4.56
N GLU A 52 11.01 0.40 5.45
CA GLU A 52 11.51 -0.97 5.23
C GLU A 52 10.38 -1.97 5.05
N LYS A 53 9.31 -1.85 5.86
CA LYS A 53 8.11 -2.71 5.71
C LYS A 53 7.40 -2.48 4.38
N ILE A 54 7.31 -1.23 3.93
CA ILE A 54 6.72 -0.89 2.64
C ILE A 54 7.56 -1.47 1.50
N ASP A 55 8.88 -1.38 1.58
CA ASP A 55 9.79 -1.95 0.59
C ASP A 55 9.60 -3.46 0.48
N THR A 56 9.57 -4.17 1.62
CA THR A 56 9.31 -5.61 1.68
C THR A 56 7.93 -5.95 1.08
N ALA A 57 6.89 -5.24 1.47
CA ALA A 57 5.53 -5.47 0.95
C ALA A 57 5.44 -5.19 -0.56
N THR A 58 6.17 -4.19 -1.06
CA THR A 58 6.25 -3.89 -2.48
C THR A 58 6.92 -5.04 -3.25
N GLY A 59 7.97 -5.62 -2.68
CA GLY A 59 8.61 -6.83 -3.23
C GLY A 59 7.63 -8.00 -3.32
N GLU A 60 6.90 -8.28 -2.27
CA GLU A 60 5.89 -9.35 -2.24
C GLU A 60 4.77 -9.12 -3.27
N ILE A 61 4.33 -7.88 -3.43
CA ILE A 61 3.33 -7.50 -4.46
C ILE A 61 3.89 -7.74 -5.86
N HIS A 62 5.14 -7.40 -6.11
CA HIS A 62 5.80 -7.63 -7.39
C HIS A 62 5.86 -9.12 -7.73
N ASP A 63 6.25 -9.95 -6.77
CA ASP A 63 6.31 -11.40 -6.94
C ASP A 63 4.91 -12.00 -7.19
N ALA A 64 3.91 -11.55 -6.43
CA ALA A 64 2.53 -11.96 -6.61
C ALA A 64 1.99 -11.55 -8.00
N ALA A 65 2.28 -10.33 -8.45
CA ALA A 65 1.89 -9.86 -9.78
C ALA A 65 2.53 -10.69 -10.89
N SER A 66 3.80 -11.01 -10.75
CA SER A 66 4.52 -11.89 -11.70
C SER A 66 3.90 -13.28 -11.77
N LYS A 67 3.55 -13.85 -10.61
CA LYS A 67 2.87 -15.14 -10.52
C LYS A 67 1.49 -15.10 -11.18
N VAL A 68 0.69 -14.06 -10.91
CA VAL A 68 -0.63 -13.87 -11.53
C VAL A 68 -0.50 -13.77 -13.06
N ALA A 69 0.51 -13.04 -13.57
CA ALA A 69 0.76 -12.96 -15.01
C ALA A 69 1.06 -14.32 -15.62
N SER A 70 1.91 -15.12 -14.97
CA SER A 70 2.23 -16.48 -15.41
C SER A 70 1.00 -17.41 -15.38
N GLU A 71 0.23 -17.35 -14.31
CA GLU A 71 -1.01 -18.14 -14.18
C GLU A 71 -2.06 -17.73 -15.21
N SER A 72 -2.16 -16.42 -15.53
CA SER A 72 -3.05 -15.92 -16.57
C SER A 72 -2.70 -16.46 -17.96
N GLN A 73 -1.42 -16.58 -18.27
CA GLN A 73 -0.95 -17.21 -19.51
C GLN A 73 -1.36 -18.68 -19.56
N THR A 74 -1.21 -19.40 -18.46
CA THR A 74 -1.63 -20.81 -18.35
C THR A 74 -3.13 -20.95 -18.54
N VAL A 75 -3.93 -20.09 -17.94
CA VAL A 75 -5.40 -20.07 -18.10
C VAL A 75 -5.78 -19.75 -19.54
N SER A 76 -5.10 -18.80 -20.19
CA SER A 76 -5.35 -18.47 -21.60
C SER A 76 -5.09 -19.67 -22.49
N ALA A 77 -3.97 -20.39 -22.31
CA ALA A 77 -3.66 -21.61 -23.06
C ALA A 77 -4.71 -22.72 -22.82
N ALA A 78 -5.13 -22.94 -21.59
CA ALA A 78 -6.18 -23.88 -21.25
C ALA A 78 -7.53 -23.52 -21.87
N THR A 79 -7.84 -22.23 -21.94
CA THR A 79 -9.05 -21.69 -22.55
C THR A 79 -9.04 -21.93 -24.05
N GLU A 80 -7.92 -21.72 -24.73
CA GLU A 80 -7.76 -22.03 -26.16
C GLU A 80 -7.92 -23.52 -26.45
N GLU A 81 -7.29 -24.37 -25.64
CA GLU A 81 -7.43 -25.81 -25.73
C GLU A 81 -8.89 -26.28 -25.52
N GLN A 82 -9.55 -25.67 -24.52
CA GLN A 82 -10.97 -25.96 -24.27
C GLN A 82 -11.86 -25.52 -25.44
N ALA A 83 -11.61 -24.37 -26.04
CA ALA A 83 -12.33 -23.88 -27.19
C ALA A 83 -12.18 -24.87 -28.39
N ALA A 84 -10.96 -25.34 -28.66
CA ALA A 84 -10.69 -26.33 -29.67
C ALA A 84 -11.44 -27.64 -29.38
N GLY A 85 -11.44 -28.11 -28.12
CA GLY A 85 -12.21 -29.28 -27.68
C GLY A 85 -13.71 -29.11 -27.90
N MET A 86 -14.24 -27.92 -27.63
CA MET A 86 -15.65 -27.62 -27.87
C MET A 86 -16.01 -27.63 -29.36
N GLU A 87 -15.12 -27.18 -30.23
CA GLU A 87 -15.30 -27.28 -31.69
C GLU A 87 -15.33 -28.72 -32.14
N GLU A 88 -14.43 -29.57 -31.62
CA GLU A 88 -14.45 -31.02 -31.92
C GLU A 88 -15.74 -31.70 -31.44
N ILE A 89 -16.21 -31.36 -30.25
CA ILE A 89 -17.48 -31.87 -29.71
C ILE A 89 -18.64 -31.43 -30.59
N ALA A 90 -18.68 -30.19 -31.04
CA ALA A 90 -19.70 -29.67 -31.92
C ALA A 90 -19.69 -30.41 -33.29
N ALA A 91 -18.51 -30.67 -33.84
CA ALA A 91 -18.37 -31.46 -35.08
C ALA A 91 -18.84 -32.90 -34.89
N SER A 92 -18.45 -33.55 -33.81
CA SER A 92 -18.88 -34.92 -33.48
C SER A 92 -20.40 -35.00 -33.26
N SER A 93 -20.98 -34.01 -32.60
CA SER A 93 -22.43 -33.93 -32.39
C SER A 93 -23.19 -33.79 -33.71
N ARG A 94 -22.69 -33.01 -34.64
CA ARG A 94 -23.26 -32.89 -36.00
C ARG A 94 -23.16 -34.22 -36.74
N GLY A 95 -22.01 -34.89 -36.70
CA GLY A 95 -21.82 -36.21 -37.27
C GLY A 95 -22.79 -37.25 -36.70
N LEU A 96 -22.99 -37.25 -35.39
CA LEU A 96 -23.98 -38.11 -34.72
C LEU A 96 -25.42 -37.81 -35.18
N SER A 97 -25.76 -36.55 -35.31
CA SER A 97 -27.08 -36.13 -35.81
C SER A 97 -27.32 -36.61 -37.26
N ASP A 98 -26.31 -36.47 -38.12
CA ASP A 98 -26.37 -36.92 -39.48
C ASP A 98 -26.53 -38.46 -39.57
N MET A 99 -25.76 -39.23 -38.79
CA MET A 99 -25.89 -40.67 -38.69
C MET A 99 -27.29 -41.11 -38.18
N ALA A 100 -27.82 -40.42 -37.19
CA ALA A 100 -29.16 -40.67 -36.67
C ALA A 100 -30.22 -40.41 -37.75
N HIS A 101 -30.04 -39.37 -38.56
CA HIS A 101 -30.92 -39.06 -39.68
C HIS A 101 -30.85 -40.11 -40.77
N GLU A 102 -29.64 -40.57 -41.12
CA GLU A 102 -29.44 -41.68 -42.10
C GLU A 102 -30.07 -43.00 -41.64
N LEU A 103 -29.88 -43.35 -40.34
CA LEU A 103 -30.50 -44.47 -39.70
C LEU A 103 -32.04 -44.43 -39.76
N ASN A 104 -32.58 -43.27 -39.46
CA ASN A 104 -34.03 -43.03 -39.49
C ASN A 104 -34.55 -43.19 -40.93
N THR A 105 -33.85 -42.70 -41.93
CA THR A 105 -34.18 -42.86 -43.35
C THR A 105 -34.10 -44.30 -43.79
N ALA A 106 -33.04 -45.01 -43.38
CA ALA A 106 -32.89 -46.44 -43.67
C ALA A 106 -34.01 -47.31 -43.05
N ALA A 107 -34.35 -47.01 -41.77
CA ALA A 107 -35.46 -47.70 -41.08
C ALA A 107 -36.81 -47.43 -41.74
N ALA A 108 -37.05 -46.22 -42.23
CA ALA A 108 -38.27 -45.92 -43.00
C ALA A 108 -38.36 -46.71 -44.31
N LYS A 109 -37.24 -46.99 -44.98
CA LYS A 109 -37.20 -47.83 -46.15
C LYS A 109 -37.53 -49.27 -45.86
N PHE A 110 -37.17 -49.81 -44.71
CA PHE A 110 -37.48 -51.14 -44.25
C PHE A 110 -38.95 -51.35 -43.86
N LYS A 111 -39.67 -50.31 -43.54
CA LYS A 111 -41.05 -50.30 -43.06
C LYS A 111 -42.07 -50.43 -44.21
N THR A 112 -41.64 -50.26 -45.41
CA THR A 112 -42.49 -50.50 -46.60
C THR A 112 -42.28 -51.94 -47.11
#